data_f85fae1605aefd269891e2f9a2d0fdf8
#
_entry.id   f85fae1605aefd269891e2f9a2d0fdf8
#
_cell.length_a   1.000
_cell.length_b   1.000
_cell.length_c   1.000
_cell.angle_alpha   90.00
_cell.angle_beta   90.00
_cell.angle_gamma   90.00
#
_symmetry.space_group_name_H-M   'P 1'
#
loop_
_entity.id
_entity.type
_entity.pdbx_description
1 polymer ?
#
loop_
_entity_poly.entity_id
_entity_poly.type
_entity_poly.pdbx_seq_one_letter_code
_entity_poly.pdbx_strand_id
1 'polypeptide(L)'
;IKVARALAIWYHRSFGKKGDAFKPGIFVLPEDPSANLRQLQTEIAKLKTQLEESSQSVDENSDLVALIKQEAEQAKELAAQRDEDAKTFEELYYQQERELKNSQAAFDAKVKALTEETERLKREQESLQSVKENTRKASAKVELSELETRILIIDKQLQDAGWQADTVELTYKNGARPEKGKNKAIAEWPTKHDGKSGRADYVLFVGLTPIAVVEAKKENQDVSAMIPQAERYSLGFQQQTQFSPAWKEEGLSAAWPQSSSKNENCHYQVPFVYSCNGRPFVKQYAEKSGTWMRDVRHPSNTAKALASFHSPEGLLDKLSRSKTEAEAKLKQEGFGYLGLREYQQKAITAVENALENNKPNALLAMATGTGKTRTIIGLMYRFLKAERFNRILFLVDRTALGDQAFDSFTEAKLEQNQSLTQIYNIADLGDMRAEAETRVHVATVQAMVKRVFDNDSPIPVDEYDCIIVDEAHRGYALDQEMGEGEMQVRDSNQF
;
A
#
# COMPACT_ATOMS: atom_id res chain seq x y z
N ILE A 1 -28.49 17.32 6.73
CA ILE A 1 -28.40 18.72 7.16
C ILE A 1 -27.51 18.87 8.40
N LYS A 2 -27.78 18.16 9.53
CA LYS A 2 -26.96 18.25 10.74
C LYS A 2 -25.52 17.84 10.51
N VAL A 3 -25.27 16.75 9.79
CA VAL A 3 -23.93 16.24 9.45
C VAL A 3 -23.18 17.20 8.51
N ALA A 4 -23.81 17.67 7.44
CA ALA A 4 -23.19 18.62 6.52
C ALA A 4 -22.80 19.95 7.20
N ARG A 5 -23.63 20.40 8.14
CA ARG A 5 -23.37 21.60 8.95
C ARG A 5 -22.21 21.39 9.93
N ALA A 6 -22.13 20.21 10.55
CA ALA A 6 -21.03 19.84 11.43
C ALA A 6 -19.69 19.73 10.68
N LEU A 7 -19.70 19.12 9.50
CA LEU A 7 -18.53 19.04 8.60
C LEU A 7 -18.04 20.41 8.14
N ALA A 8 -18.95 21.31 7.75
CA ALA A 8 -18.58 22.67 7.35
C ALA A 8 -17.96 23.47 8.51
N ILE A 9 -18.52 23.34 9.73
CA ILE A 9 -17.95 23.96 10.93
C ILE A 9 -16.59 23.36 11.29
N TRP A 10 -16.45 22.04 11.20
CA TRP A 10 -15.18 21.35 11.44
C TRP A 10 -14.12 21.77 10.44
N TYR A 11 -14.43 21.77 9.13
CA TYR A 11 -13.51 22.18 8.08
C TYR A 11 -13.02 23.62 8.29
N HIS A 12 -13.93 24.54 8.61
CA HIS A 12 -13.58 25.94 8.87
C HIS A 12 -12.70 26.10 10.11
N ARG A 13 -12.96 25.32 11.18
CA ARG A 13 -12.13 25.33 12.40
C ARG A 13 -10.74 24.74 12.17
N SER A 14 -10.62 23.75 11.27
CA SER A 14 -9.36 23.05 11.02
C SER A 14 -8.47 23.78 10.01
N PHE A 15 -9.06 24.43 9.02
CA PHE A 15 -8.36 25.01 7.86
C PHE A 15 -8.66 26.49 7.60
N GLY A 16 -9.64 27.07 8.28
CA GLY A 16 -9.99 28.47 8.14
C GLY A 16 -9.01 29.43 8.85
N LYS A 17 -9.06 30.71 8.48
CA LYS A 17 -8.24 31.73 9.15
C LYS A 17 -8.68 31.89 10.62
N LYS A 18 -7.73 31.85 11.55
CA LYS A 18 -7.99 32.04 12.98
C LYS A 18 -8.60 33.44 13.20
N GLY A 19 -9.81 33.48 13.73
CA GLY A 19 -10.48 34.73 14.13
C GLY A 19 -11.90 34.92 13.53
N ASP A 20 -12.25 34.23 12.45
CA ASP A 20 -13.57 34.35 11.84
C ASP A 20 -14.59 33.39 12.48
N ALA A 21 -15.71 33.97 12.97
CA ALA A 21 -16.87 33.18 13.43
C ALA A 21 -17.66 32.69 12.20
N PHE A 22 -17.35 31.49 11.72
CA PHE A 22 -18.08 30.88 10.63
C PHE A 22 -19.54 30.57 11.03
N LYS A 23 -20.47 31.23 10.36
CA LYS A 23 -21.89 30.90 10.41
C LYS A 23 -22.28 30.25 9.09
N PRO A 24 -22.55 28.93 9.06
CA PRO A 24 -23.04 28.30 7.83
C PRO A 24 -24.34 28.94 7.39
N GLY A 25 -24.46 29.30 6.11
CA GLY A 25 -25.65 29.85 5.50
C GLY A 25 -26.88 28.94 5.67
N ILE A 26 -28.05 29.47 5.32
CA ILE A 26 -29.29 28.70 5.33
C ILE A 26 -29.16 27.59 4.28
N PHE A 27 -29.41 26.35 4.70
CA PHE A 27 -29.43 25.21 3.78
C PHE A 27 -30.70 25.35 2.91
N VAL A 28 -30.49 25.54 1.61
CA VAL A 28 -31.58 25.51 0.62
C VAL A 28 -31.77 24.04 0.25
N LEU A 29 -32.94 23.49 0.54
CA LEU A 29 -33.31 22.15 0.06
C LEU A 29 -33.30 22.18 -1.47
N PRO A 30 -32.69 21.20 -2.14
CA PRO A 30 -32.88 21.06 -3.58
C PRO A 30 -34.37 20.93 -3.89
N GLU A 31 -34.80 21.52 -4.98
CA GLU A 31 -36.20 21.45 -5.42
C GLU A 31 -36.61 19.98 -5.53
N ASP A 32 -37.81 19.70 -5.02
CA ASP A 32 -38.38 18.35 -5.04
C ASP A 32 -38.59 17.93 -6.52
N PRO A 33 -37.89 16.90 -7.03
CA PRO A 33 -38.06 16.47 -8.42
C PRO A 33 -39.50 16.00 -8.72
N SER A 34 -40.29 15.66 -7.70
CA SER A 34 -41.70 15.31 -7.87
C SER A 34 -42.58 16.53 -8.16
N ALA A 35 -42.17 17.73 -7.74
CA ALA A 35 -42.91 18.96 -8.07
C ALA A 35 -42.77 19.30 -9.57
N ASN A 36 -41.60 19.15 -10.13
CA ASN A 36 -41.37 19.32 -11.57
C ASN A 36 -42.12 18.27 -12.40
N LEU A 37 -42.25 17.05 -11.90
CA LEU A 37 -42.99 15.98 -12.58
C LEU A 37 -44.50 16.31 -12.61
N ARG A 38 -45.09 16.86 -11.54
CA ARG A 38 -46.48 17.30 -11.50
C ARG A 38 -46.74 18.51 -12.40
N GLN A 39 -45.80 19.44 -12.49
CA GLN A 39 -45.89 20.57 -13.46
C GLN A 39 -45.88 20.08 -14.88
N LEU A 40 -44.97 19.16 -15.24
CA LEU A 40 -44.91 18.56 -16.56
C LEU A 40 -46.15 17.75 -16.91
N GLN A 41 -46.70 16.99 -15.98
CA GLN A 41 -47.96 16.27 -16.17
C GLN A 41 -49.13 17.21 -16.39
N THR A 42 -49.17 18.36 -15.71
CA THR A 42 -50.22 19.38 -15.87
C THR A 42 -50.06 20.10 -17.21
N GLU A 43 -48.83 20.33 -17.65
CA GLU A 43 -48.55 20.96 -18.94
C GLU A 43 -48.87 20.03 -20.12
N ILE A 44 -48.55 18.74 -20.00
CA ILE A 44 -48.94 17.70 -20.97
C ILE A 44 -50.47 17.57 -21.05
N ALA A 45 -51.18 17.64 -19.92
CA ALA A 45 -52.66 17.60 -19.91
C ALA A 45 -53.25 18.84 -20.61
N LYS A 46 -52.69 20.06 -20.39
CA LYS A 46 -53.10 21.30 -21.07
C LYS A 46 -52.81 21.23 -22.57
N LEU A 47 -51.63 20.75 -22.99
CA LEU A 47 -51.28 20.58 -24.39
C LEU A 47 -52.17 19.56 -25.09
N LYS A 48 -52.59 18.52 -24.37
CA LYS A 48 -53.51 17.52 -24.91
C LYS A 48 -54.90 18.10 -25.16
N THR A 49 -55.42 18.92 -24.22
CA THR A 49 -56.69 19.61 -24.40
C THR A 49 -56.63 20.63 -25.53
N GLN A 50 -55.53 21.41 -25.65
CA GLN A 50 -55.29 22.32 -26.73
C GLN A 50 -55.16 21.63 -28.11
N LEU A 51 -54.60 20.42 -28.14
CA LEU A 51 -54.49 19.60 -29.34
C LEU A 51 -55.85 19.07 -29.76
N GLU A 52 -56.69 18.65 -28.82
CA GLU A 52 -58.06 18.22 -29.07
C GLU A 52 -58.94 19.35 -29.57
N GLU A 53 -58.80 20.56 -29.03
CA GLU A 53 -59.49 21.77 -29.49
C GLU A 53 -58.99 22.25 -30.88
N SER A 54 -57.68 22.08 -31.18
CA SER A 54 -57.08 22.45 -32.47
C SER A 54 -57.40 21.46 -33.58
N SER A 55 -57.63 20.18 -33.24
CA SER A 55 -57.91 19.14 -34.25
C SER A 55 -59.29 19.24 -34.90
N GLN A 56 -60.14 20.11 -34.37
CA GLN A 56 -61.46 20.40 -34.98
C GLN A 56 -61.46 21.43 -36.09
N SER A 57 -60.33 22.03 -36.43
CA SER A 57 -60.30 23.19 -37.35
C SER A 57 -59.20 23.21 -38.41
N VAL A 58 -58.51 22.13 -38.71
CA VAL A 58 -57.47 22.18 -39.77
C VAL A 58 -57.28 20.86 -40.55
N ASP A 59 -57.71 20.88 -41.79
CA ASP A 59 -57.47 19.84 -42.80
C ASP A 59 -56.13 20.06 -43.58
N GLU A 60 -55.17 20.82 -43.09
CA GLU A 60 -53.99 21.19 -43.87
C GLU A 60 -52.61 21.06 -43.20
N ASN A 61 -52.41 20.19 -42.21
CA ASN A 61 -51.03 19.95 -41.72
C ASN A 61 -50.81 18.53 -41.19
N SER A 62 -50.97 17.56 -42.06
CA SER A 62 -50.80 16.12 -41.71
C SER A 62 -49.39 15.79 -41.19
N ASP A 63 -48.35 16.48 -41.67
CA ASP A 63 -46.96 16.22 -41.33
C ASP A 63 -46.60 16.76 -39.94
N LEU A 64 -47.15 17.93 -39.57
CA LEU A 64 -46.93 18.56 -38.26
C LEU A 64 -47.64 17.75 -37.14
N VAL A 65 -48.85 17.25 -37.43
CA VAL A 65 -49.60 16.42 -36.51
C VAL A 65 -48.91 15.06 -36.29
N ALA A 66 -48.30 14.51 -37.37
CA ALA A 66 -47.50 13.29 -37.27
C ALA A 66 -46.25 13.46 -36.38
N LEU A 67 -45.55 14.61 -36.53
CA LEU A 67 -44.36 14.94 -35.74
C LEU A 67 -44.71 15.11 -34.26
N ILE A 68 -45.77 15.86 -33.96
CA ILE A 68 -46.24 16.10 -32.57
C ILE A 68 -46.73 14.78 -31.93
N LYS A 69 -47.38 13.88 -32.69
CA LYS A 69 -47.71 12.56 -32.17
C LYS A 69 -46.51 11.73 -31.89
N GLN A 70 -45.47 11.79 -32.71
CA GLN A 70 -44.22 11.07 -32.49
C GLN A 70 -43.47 11.59 -31.24
N GLU A 71 -43.40 12.88 -31.06
CA GLU A 71 -42.80 13.48 -29.85
C GLU A 71 -43.61 13.20 -28.58
N ALA A 72 -44.93 13.15 -28.66
CA ALA A 72 -45.78 12.82 -27.54
C ALA A 72 -45.64 11.33 -27.14
N GLU A 73 -45.46 10.41 -28.10
CA GLU A 73 -45.21 9.00 -27.85
C GLU A 73 -43.82 8.77 -27.25
N GLN A 74 -42.79 9.45 -27.74
CA GLN A 74 -41.44 9.41 -27.17
C GLN A 74 -41.41 9.98 -25.73
N ALA A 75 -42.13 11.07 -25.48
CA ALA A 75 -42.25 11.64 -24.13
C ALA A 75 -42.97 10.69 -23.16
N LYS A 76 -43.94 9.92 -23.66
CA LYS A 76 -44.67 8.94 -22.88
C LYS A 76 -43.85 7.70 -22.57
N GLU A 77 -43.04 7.22 -23.53
CA GLU A 77 -42.08 6.14 -23.31
C GLU A 77 -41.01 6.54 -22.29
N LEU A 78 -40.46 7.75 -22.42
CA LEU A 78 -39.48 8.29 -21.49
C LEU A 78 -40.06 8.46 -20.06
N ALA A 79 -41.33 8.87 -19.96
CA ALA A 79 -42.02 8.98 -18.66
C ALA A 79 -42.25 7.60 -18.04
N ALA A 80 -42.58 6.58 -18.85
CA ALA A 80 -42.76 5.22 -18.38
C ALA A 80 -41.43 4.60 -17.90
N GLN A 81 -40.32 4.82 -18.63
CA GLN A 81 -38.98 4.40 -18.19
C GLN A 81 -38.58 5.06 -16.87
N ARG A 82 -38.82 6.35 -16.71
CA ARG A 82 -38.52 7.03 -15.43
C ARG A 82 -39.37 6.55 -14.25
N ASP A 83 -40.60 6.12 -14.49
CA ASP A 83 -41.48 5.57 -13.46
C ASP A 83 -40.99 4.17 -13.04
N GLU A 84 -40.47 3.39 -13.98
CA GLU A 84 -39.86 2.08 -13.73
C GLU A 84 -38.53 2.22 -12.98
N ASP A 85 -37.69 3.19 -13.39
CA ASP A 85 -36.46 3.52 -12.67
C ASP A 85 -36.74 3.99 -11.25
N ALA A 86 -37.77 4.82 -11.04
CA ALA A 86 -38.17 5.28 -9.71
C ALA A 86 -38.61 4.13 -8.81
N LYS A 87 -39.35 3.15 -9.34
CA LYS A 87 -39.77 1.95 -8.59
C LYS A 87 -38.57 1.07 -8.24
N THR A 88 -37.64 0.91 -9.17
CA THR A 88 -36.38 0.16 -8.92
C THR A 88 -35.52 0.84 -7.85
N PHE A 89 -35.43 2.17 -7.87
CA PHE A 89 -34.74 2.92 -6.83
C PHE A 89 -35.43 2.83 -5.44
N GLU A 90 -36.75 2.80 -5.44
CA GLU A 90 -37.54 2.65 -4.20
C GLU A 90 -37.36 1.24 -3.61
N GLU A 91 -37.39 0.20 -4.43
CA GLU A 91 -37.10 -1.17 -4.02
C GLU A 91 -35.66 -1.35 -3.50
N LEU A 92 -34.68 -0.77 -4.17
CA LEU A 92 -33.28 -0.76 -3.73
C LEU A 92 -33.11 -0.01 -2.40
N TYR A 93 -33.81 1.11 -2.22
CA TYR A 93 -33.81 1.85 -0.97
C TYR A 93 -34.35 1.02 0.19
N TYR A 94 -35.51 0.34 0.00
CA TYR A 94 -36.07 -0.55 1.01
C TYR A 94 -35.19 -1.79 1.28
N GLN A 95 -34.51 -2.30 0.28
CA GLN A 95 -33.53 -3.37 0.48
C GLN A 95 -32.34 -2.88 1.32
N GLN A 96 -31.77 -1.73 0.98
CA GLN A 96 -30.68 -1.15 1.76
C GLN A 96 -31.11 -0.82 3.20
N GLU A 97 -32.31 -0.31 3.40
CA GLU A 97 -32.83 -0.04 4.76
C GLU A 97 -32.99 -1.33 5.57
N ARG A 98 -33.44 -2.42 4.94
CA ARG A 98 -33.51 -3.73 5.57
C ARG A 98 -32.15 -4.30 5.91
N GLU A 99 -31.21 -4.22 4.99
CA GLU A 99 -29.84 -4.67 5.23
C GLU A 99 -29.17 -3.86 6.34
N LEU A 100 -29.37 -2.55 6.35
CA LEU A 100 -28.87 -1.67 7.39
C LEU A 100 -29.43 -2.02 8.76
N LYS A 101 -30.74 -2.26 8.86
CA LYS A 101 -31.40 -2.68 10.11
C LYS A 101 -30.92 -4.04 10.59
N ASN A 102 -30.74 -4.99 9.66
CA ASN A 102 -30.23 -6.31 10.00
C ASN A 102 -28.75 -6.26 10.42
N SER A 103 -27.95 -5.45 9.75
CA SER A 103 -26.55 -5.20 10.09
C SER A 103 -26.44 -4.51 11.46
N GLN A 104 -27.31 -3.54 11.72
CA GLN A 104 -27.33 -2.83 13.01
C GLN A 104 -27.74 -3.74 14.16
N ALA A 105 -28.74 -4.60 13.96
CA ALA A 105 -29.15 -5.60 14.95
C ALA A 105 -28.06 -6.66 15.21
N ALA A 106 -27.37 -7.10 14.16
CA ALA A 106 -26.24 -8.01 14.27
C ALA A 106 -25.03 -7.35 14.98
N PHE A 107 -24.80 -6.06 14.71
CA PHE A 107 -23.78 -5.27 15.36
C PHE A 107 -24.08 -5.07 16.86
N ASP A 108 -25.32 -4.70 17.21
CA ASP A 108 -25.73 -4.54 18.61
C ASP A 108 -25.63 -5.85 19.39
N ALA A 109 -25.98 -6.99 18.77
CA ALA A 109 -25.81 -8.30 19.37
C ALA A 109 -24.32 -8.63 19.59
N LYS A 110 -23.46 -8.26 18.64
CA LYS A 110 -22.00 -8.47 18.72
C LYS A 110 -21.35 -7.56 19.76
N VAL A 111 -21.79 -6.29 19.83
CA VAL A 111 -21.35 -5.34 20.87
C VAL A 111 -21.74 -5.83 22.25
N LYS A 112 -22.96 -6.35 22.40
CA LYS A 112 -23.42 -6.90 23.68
C LYS A 112 -22.58 -8.13 24.09
N ALA A 113 -22.32 -9.05 23.17
CA ALA A 113 -21.49 -10.21 23.41
C ALA A 113 -20.03 -9.83 23.77
N LEU A 114 -19.46 -8.86 23.05
CA LEU A 114 -18.12 -8.32 23.32
C LEU A 114 -18.06 -7.58 24.67
N THR A 115 -19.13 -6.88 25.06
CA THR A 115 -19.18 -6.19 26.35
C THR A 115 -19.22 -7.20 27.49
N GLU A 116 -20.04 -8.26 27.36
CA GLU A 116 -20.09 -9.37 28.33
C GLU A 116 -18.76 -10.12 28.42
N GLU A 117 -18.09 -10.34 27.29
CA GLU A 117 -16.76 -10.97 27.25
C GLU A 117 -15.67 -10.05 27.83
N THR A 118 -15.75 -8.75 27.55
CA THR A 118 -14.85 -7.73 28.12
C THR A 118 -15.01 -7.62 29.64
N GLU A 119 -16.24 -7.67 30.14
CA GLU A 119 -16.48 -7.71 31.59
C GLU A 119 -16.00 -9.01 32.24
N ARG A 120 -16.15 -10.13 31.54
CA ARG A 120 -15.60 -11.41 31.97
C ARG A 120 -14.09 -11.38 32.02
N LEU A 121 -13.44 -10.88 30.95
CA LEU A 121 -11.98 -10.71 30.87
C LEU A 121 -11.48 -9.67 31.90
N LYS A 122 -12.22 -8.61 32.20
CA LYS A 122 -11.88 -7.68 33.28
C LYS A 122 -11.89 -8.34 34.66
N ARG A 123 -12.90 -9.15 34.95
CA ARG A 123 -12.96 -9.93 36.21
C ARG A 123 -11.83 -10.95 36.30
N GLU A 124 -11.49 -11.59 35.17
CA GLU A 124 -10.35 -12.52 35.07
C GLU A 124 -9.01 -11.75 35.17
N GLN A 125 -8.92 -10.56 34.60
CA GLN A 125 -7.78 -9.66 34.71
C GLN A 125 -7.61 -9.09 36.13
N GLU A 126 -8.69 -8.77 36.84
CA GLU A 126 -8.65 -8.34 38.24
C GLU A 126 -8.22 -9.49 39.16
N SER A 127 -8.66 -10.72 38.89
CA SER A 127 -8.17 -11.90 39.59
C SER A 127 -6.69 -12.21 39.28
N LEU A 128 -6.25 -11.99 38.04
CA LEU A 128 -4.86 -12.11 37.60
C LEU A 128 -4.00 -10.91 38.09
N GLN A 129 -4.58 -9.71 38.25
CA GLN A 129 -3.85 -8.56 38.79
C GLN A 129 -3.49 -8.77 40.26
N SER A 130 -4.35 -9.40 41.05
CA SER A 130 -4.02 -9.76 42.43
C SER A 130 -2.88 -10.78 42.52
N VAL A 131 -2.79 -11.69 41.55
CA VAL A 131 -1.66 -12.63 41.40
C VAL A 131 -0.43 -11.90 40.79
N LYS A 132 -0.64 -10.98 39.83
CA LYS A 132 0.44 -10.20 39.19
C LYS A 132 1.06 -9.15 40.11
N GLU A 133 0.33 -8.57 41.07
CA GLU A 133 0.94 -7.66 42.06
C GLU A 133 1.91 -8.37 42.99
N ASN A 134 1.61 -9.63 43.34
CA ASN A 134 2.55 -10.46 44.11
C ASN A 134 3.73 -10.95 43.27
N THR A 135 3.52 -11.19 41.96
CA THR A 135 4.60 -11.56 41.02
C THR A 135 5.39 -10.34 40.53
N ARG A 136 4.79 -9.13 40.50
CA ARG A 136 5.41 -7.87 40.08
C ARG A 136 6.46 -7.34 41.08
N LYS A 137 6.38 -7.76 42.35
CA LYS A 137 7.45 -7.52 43.34
C LYS A 137 8.62 -8.48 43.19
N ALA A 138 8.42 -9.64 42.51
CA ALA A 138 9.48 -10.61 42.23
C ALA A 138 10.07 -10.47 40.82
N SER A 139 9.36 -9.87 39.87
CA SER A 139 9.85 -9.59 38.51
C SER A 139 10.28 -8.12 38.39
N ALA A 140 11.25 -7.71 39.20
CA ALA A 140 12.06 -6.55 38.85
C ALA A 140 12.68 -6.84 37.48
N LYS A 141 12.15 -6.16 36.42
CA LYS A 141 12.74 -6.00 35.10
C LYS A 141 13.57 -7.19 34.61
N VAL A 142 12.92 -8.18 34.03
CA VAL A 142 13.62 -9.03 33.07
C VAL A 142 13.72 -8.22 31.78
N GLU A 143 14.68 -7.29 31.74
CA GLU A 143 15.17 -6.79 30.45
C GLU A 143 15.84 -8.00 29.80
N LEU A 144 15.27 -8.49 28.69
CA LEU A 144 15.89 -9.51 27.88
C LEU A 144 17.33 -9.06 27.57
N SER A 145 18.29 -9.92 27.80
CA SER A 145 19.65 -9.68 27.33
C SER A 145 19.64 -9.62 25.80
N GLU A 146 20.68 -9.07 25.21
CA GLU A 146 20.82 -9.04 23.74
C GLU A 146 20.76 -10.45 23.13
N LEU A 147 21.34 -11.42 23.82
CA LEU A 147 21.29 -12.84 23.39
C LEU A 147 19.87 -13.41 23.48
N GLU A 148 19.13 -13.14 24.54
CA GLU A 148 17.74 -13.59 24.70
C GLU A 148 16.82 -12.91 23.68
N THR A 149 17.05 -11.65 23.34
CA THR A 149 16.32 -10.94 22.27
C THR A 149 16.56 -11.61 20.92
N ARG A 150 17.80 -12.04 20.63
CA ARG A 150 18.12 -12.75 19.40
C ARG A 150 17.43 -14.11 19.34
N ILE A 151 17.54 -14.91 20.37
CA ILE A 151 16.98 -16.28 20.41
C ILE A 151 15.45 -16.26 20.37
N LEU A 152 14.81 -15.40 21.16
CA LEU A 152 13.35 -15.43 21.34
C LEU A 152 12.58 -14.64 20.30
N ILE A 153 13.18 -13.61 19.74
CA ILE A 153 12.45 -12.64 18.87
C ILE A 153 13.05 -12.58 17.48
N ILE A 154 14.35 -12.28 17.36
CA ILE A 154 14.96 -12.00 16.05
C ILE A 154 15.08 -13.26 15.20
N ASP A 155 15.46 -14.40 15.79
CA ASP A 155 15.48 -15.67 15.07
C ASP A 155 14.10 -16.01 14.48
N LYS A 156 13.03 -15.77 15.25
CA LYS A 156 11.66 -15.96 14.77
C LYS A 156 11.31 -15.02 13.62
N GLN A 157 11.65 -13.74 13.73
CA GLN A 157 11.41 -12.76 12.65
C GLN A 157 12.19 -13.10 11.36
N LEU A 158 13.40 -13.62 11.49
CA LEU A 158 14.18 -14.11 10.34
C LEU A 158 13.55 -15.37 9.73
N GLN A 159 13.07 -16.32 10.57
CA GLN A 159 12.37 -17.52 10.11
C GLN A 159 11.07 -17.17 9.38
N ASP A 160 10.29 -16.24 9.91
CA ASP A 160 9.05 -15.76 9.29
C ASP A 160 9.31 -15.09 7.94
N ALA A 161 10.48 -14.49 7.75
CA ALA A 161 10.94 -13.95 6.48
C ALA A 161 11.58 -15.00 5.53
N GLY A 162 11.60 -16.28 5.90
CA GLY A 162 12.11 -17.37 5.04
C GLY A 162 13.58 -17.73 5.22
N TRP A 163 14.25 -17.20 6.25
CA TRP A 163 15.63 -17.54 6.59
C TRP A 163 15.70 -18.74 7.53
N GLN A 164 16.71 -19.59 7.35
CA GLN A 164 17.09 -20.56 8.38
C GLN A 164 17.91 -19.83 9.45
N ALA A 165 17.29 -19.52 10.57
CA ALA A 165 17.90 -18.79 11.68
C ALA A 165 17.80 -19.59 12.97
N ASP A 166 18.90 -19.70 13.68
CA ASP A 166 19.03 -20.26 15.01
C ASP A 166 20.33 -19.74 15.63
N THR A 167 20.22 -18.83 16.58
CA THR A 167 21.36 -18.19 17.23
C THR A 167 22.25 -19.18 17.98
N VAL A 168 21.70 -20.31 18.42
CA VAL A 168 22.45 -21.32 19.19
C VAL A 168 23.14 -22.33 18.27
N GLU A 169 22.39 -22.92 17.32
CA GLU A 169 22.90 -23.99 16.46
C GLU A 169 23.64 -23.42 15.22
N LEU A 170 23.07 -22.40 14.57
CA LEU A 170 23.64 -21.80 13.35
C LEU A 170 24.66 -20.69 13.65
N THR A 171 25.60 -20.96 14.52
CA THR A 171 26.67 -20.03 14.90
C THR A 171 27.98 -20.36 14.18
N TYR A 172 28.70 -19.34 13.75
CA TYR A 172 30.02 -19.54 13.12
C TYR A 172 30.97 -20.38 13.98
N LYS A 173 30.96 -20.16 15.30
CA LYS A 173 31.77 -20.90 16.28
C LYS A 173 31.41 -22.39 16.30
N ASN A 174 30.15 -22.75 16.13
CA ASN A 174 29.66 -24.12 16.09
C ASN A 174 29.86 -24.82 14.74
N GLY A 175 30.58 -24.16 13.81
CA GLY A 175 30.89 -24.70 12.49
C GLY A 175 29.85 -24.42 11.42
N ALA A 176 28.81 -23.62 11.71
CA ALA A 176 27.84 -23.23 10.69
C ALA A 176 28.51 -22.48 9.54
N ARG A 177 28.20 -22.85 8.31
CA ARG A 177 28.72 -22.27 7.08
C ARG A 177 27.61 -22.15 6.05
N PRO A 178 27.74 -21.22 5.07
CA PRO A 178 26.83 -21.13 3.95
C PRO A 178 26.86 -22.42 3.13
N GLU A 179 25.71 -22.73 2.52
CA GLU A 179 25.48 -24.00 1.82
C GLU A 179 24.62 -23.75 0.59
N LYS A 180 25.02 -24.35 -0.55
CA LYS A 180 24.25 -24.21 -1.80
C LYS A 180 22.78 -24.62 -1.61
N GLY A 181 21.87 -23.80 -2.12
CA GLY A 181 20.43 -24.07 -2.07
C GLY A 181 19.78 -23.87 -0.68
N LYS A 182 20.51 -23.29 0.28
CA LYS A 182 19.98 -22.95 1.61
C LYS A 182 20.13 -21.45 1.89
N ASN A 183 19.12 -20.87 2.52
CA ASN A 183 19.10 -19.46 2.90
C ASN A 183 19.35 -19.38 4.41
N LYS A 184 20.58 -19.10 4.80
CA LYS A 184 21.01 -19.18 6.21
C LYS A 184 21.32 -17.82 6.81
N ALA A 185 20.82 -17.56 8.01
CA ALA A 185 21.27 -16.51 8.90
C ALA A 185 22.29 -17.12 9.87
N ILE A 186 23.56 -16.87 9.66
CA ILE A 186 24.64 -17.45 10.47
C ILE A 186 25.06 -16.44 11.53
N ALA A 187 24.90 -16.81 12.80
CA ALA A 187 25.20 -15.96 13.94
C ALA A 187 26.69 -15.87 14.24
N GLU A 188 27.08 -14.77 14.91
CA GLU A 188 28.43 -14.51 15.43
C GLU A 188 29.53 -14.59 14.34
N TRP A 189 29.25 -14.01 13.17
CA TRP A 189 30.19 -14.07 12.06
C TRP A 189 31.39 -13.14 12.26
N PRO A 190 32.65 -13.63 12.19
CA PRO A 190 33.83 -12.81 12.42
C PRO A 190 34.03 -11.80 11.28
N THR A 191 34.36 -10.58 11.66
CA THR A 191 34.70 -9.47 10.74
C THR A 191 36.02 -8.84 11.14
N LYS A 192 36.72 -8.21 10.21
CA LYS A 192 37.96 -7.48 10.50
C LYS A 192 38.05 -6.22 9.65
N HIS A 193 38.04 -5.06 10.32
CA HIS A 193 38.13 -3.76 9.66
C HIS A 193 39.15 -2.87 10.35
N ASP A 194 40.04 -2.21 9.61
CA ASP A 194 41.11 -1.33 10.11
C ASP A 194 41.93 -1.96 11.26
N GLY A 195 42.29 -3.24 11.09
CA GLY A 195 43.05 -3.97 12.10
C GLY A 195 42.24 -4.40 13.35
N LYS A 196 41.02 -3.95 13.50
CA LYS A 196 40.14 -4.33 14.61
C LYS A 196 39.30 -5.53 14.23
N SER A 197 39.31 -6.55 15.07
CA SER A 197 38.42 -7.68 14.98
C SER A 197 37.04 -7.33 15.52
N GLY A 198 36.00 -7.77 14.86
CA GLY A 198 34.60 -7.60 15.25
C GLY A 198 33.82 -8.88 14.98
N ARG A 199 32.55 -8.85 15.28
CA ARG A 199 31.63 -9.97 15.06
C ARG A 199 30.26 -9.40 14.71
N ALA A 200 29.75 -9.75 13.52
CA ALA A 200 28.38 -9.43 13.15
C ALA A 200 27.44 -10.37 13.87
N ASP A 201 26.33 -9.87 14.40
CA ASP A 201 25.36 -10.71 15.08
C ASP A 201 24.80 -11.77 14.14
N TYR A 202 24.49 -11.40 12.89
CA TYR A 202 24.23 -12.36 11.83
C TYR A 202 24.83 -11.89 10.49
N VAL A 203 25.16 -12.87 9.65
CA VAL A 203 25.33 -12.70 8.21
C VAL A 203 24.31 -13.57 7.49
N LEU A 204 23.56 -12.95 6.60
CA LEU A 204 22.53 -13.63 5.80
C LEU A 204 23.16 -14.11 4.49
N PHE A 205 23.01 -15.39 4.21
CA PHE A 205 23.54 -16.02 2.99
C PHE A 205 22.41 -16.61 2.16
N VAL A 206 22.36 -16.27 0.90
CA VAL A 206 21.56 -16.98 -0.09
C VAL A 206 22.49 -17.94 -0.83
N GLY A 207 22.35 -19.22 -0.56
CA GLY A 207 23.32 -20.20 -1.01
C GLY A 207 24.72 -19.88 -0.49
N LEU A 208 25.64 -19.56 -1.38
CA LEU A 208 27.03 -19.17 -1.04
C LEU A 208 27.28 -17.65 -1.11
N THR A 209 26.23 -16.85 -1.38
CA THR A 209 26.34 -15.41 -1.55
C THR A 209 26.03 -14.69 -0.24
N PRO A 210 26.98 -13.96 0.37
CA PRO A 210 26.71 -13.12 1.54
C PRO A 210 25.96 -11.89 1.08
N ILE A 211 24.69 -11.77 1.47
CA ILE A 211 23.79 -10.75 0.93
C ILE A 211 23.46 -9.64 1.93
N ALA A 212 23.47 -9.94 3.22
CA ALA A 212 23.20 -8.94 4.24
C ALA A 212 23.98 -9.21 5.54
N VAL A 213 24.22 -8.15 6.32
CA VAL A 213 24.69 -8.23 7.70
C VAL A 213 23.66 -7.61 8.63
N VAL A 214 23.53 -8.16 9.82
CA VAL A 214 22.54 -7.72 10.82
C VAL A 214 23.26 -7.42 12.14
N GLU A 215 22.95 -6.27 12.69
CA GLU A 215 23.27 -5.88 14.07
C GLU A 215 22.01 -5.96 14.92
N ALA A 216 22.07 -6.75 15.97
CA ALA A 216 20.96 -6.95 16.91
C ALA A 216 21.19 -6.16 18.19
N LYS A 217 20.15 -5.59 18.75
CA LYS A 217 20.19 -4.82 20.00
C LYS A 217 19.10 -5.27 20.95
N LYS A 218 19.30 -4.93 22.22
CA LYS A 218 18.26 -5.10 23.24
C LYS A 218 17.02 -4.28 22.89
N GLU A 219 15.88 -4.76 23.32
CA GLU A 219 14.56 -4.23 23.00
C GLU A 219 14.40 -2.72 23.21
N ASN A 220 15.14 -2.10 24.15
CA ASN A 220 15.01 -0.69 24.50
C ASN A 220 16.08 0.24 23.88
N GLN A 221 16.97 -0.31 23.05
CA GLN A 221 18.05 0.48 22.45
C GLN A 221 17.62 1.13 21.13
N ASP A 222 18.29 2.25 20.83
CA ASP A 222 18.13 2.92 19.54
C ASP A 222 18.66 2.00 18.41
N VAL A 223 17.81 1.75 17.44
CA VAL A 223 18.10 0.85 16.33
C VAL A 223 18.71 1.62 15.16
N SER A 224 18.18 2.79 14.85
CA SER A 224 18.63 3.59 13.72
C SER A 224 20.09 4.05 13.85
N ALA A 225 20.51 4.37 15.06
CA ALA A 225 21.89 4.76 15.37
C ALA A 225 22.91 3.60 15.24
N MET A 226 22.44 2.35 15.11
CA MET A 226 23.32 1.19 14.99
C MET A 226 23.63 0.79 13.54
N ILE A 227 22.99 1.39 12.56
CA ILE A 227 23.30 1.16 11.12
C ILE A 227 24.81 1.35 10.82
N PRO A 228 25.52 2.38 11.32
CA PRO A 228 26.96 2.51 11.11
C PRO A 228 27.79 1.34 11.67
N GLN A 229 27.28 0.64 12.68
CA GLN A 229 27.93 -0.57 13.19
C GLN A 229 27.77 -1.74 12.23
N ALA A 230 26.58 -1.95 11.68
CA ALA A 230 26.34 -2.94 10.65
C ALA A 230 27.16 -2.64 9.37
N GLU A 231 27.31 -1.36 9.00
CA GLU A 231 28.17 -0.94 7.88
C GLU A 231 29.63 -1.34 8.08
N ARG A 232 30.16 -1.19 9.30
CA ARG A 232 31.53 -1.64 9.63
C ARG A 232 31.69 -3.15 9.48
N TYR A 233 30.66 -3.93 9.76
CA TYR A 233 30.69 -5.38 9.52
C TYR A 233 30.70 -5.73 8.03
N SER A 234 29.94 -5.00 7.21
CA SER A 234 30.02 -5.14 5.77
C SER A 234 31.41 -4.82 5.24
N LEU A 235 32.02 -3.71 5.69
CA LEU A 235 33.40 -3.34 5.32
C LEU A 235 34.43 -4.38 5.81
N GLY A 236 34.18 -4.96 6.97
CA GLY A 236 35.06 -5.94 7.61
C GLY A 236 34.80 -7.40 7.23
N PHE A 237 33.82 -7.65 6.38
CA PHE A 237 33.52 -9.02 5.95
C PHE A 237 34.66 -9.56 5.09
N GLN A 238 35.16 -10.76 5.47
CA GLN A 238 36.26 -11.39 4.75
C GLN A 238 35.71 -12.37 3.71
N GLN A 239 35.88 -12.04 2.45
CA GLN A 239 35.55 -12.93 1.35
C GLN A 239 36.43 -14.18 1.39
N GLN A 240 35.82 -15.35 1.19
CA GLN A 240 36.52 -16.63 1.08
C GLN A 240 36.33 -17.17 -0.33
N THR A 241 37.27 -17.98 -0.78
CA THR A 241 37.28 -18.53 -2.16
C THR A 241 36.05 -19.37 -2.49
N GLN A 242 35.40 -19.92 -1.48
CA GLN A 242 34.17 -20.73 -1.59
C GLN A 242 32.90 -19.90 -1.70
N PHE A 243 32.94 -18.58 -1.45
CA PHE A 243 31.77 -17.72 -1.52
C PHE A 243 31.62 -17.13 -2.94
N SER A 244 30.35 -16.88 -3.30
CA SER A 244 30.02 -16.07 -4.46
C SER A 244 29.86 -14.61 -3.99
N PRO A 245 30.80 -13.70 -4.31
CA PRO A 245 30.64 -12.32 -3.86
C PRO A 245 29.39 -11.67 -4.48
N ALA A 246 28.58 -11.01 -3.63
CA ALA A 246 27.34 -10.38 -4.06
C ALA A 246 27.53 -9.35 -5.20
N TRP A 247 28.63 -8.62 -5.21
CA TRP A 247 28.96 -7.68 -6.30
C TRP A 247 29.23 -8.37 -7.65
N LYS A 248 29.63 -9.65 -7.67
CA LYS A 248 29.72 -10.43 -8.92
C LYS A 248 28.36 -10.86 -9.44
N GLU A 249 27.42 -11.18 -8.56
CA GLU A 249 26.03 -11.46 -8.95
C GLU A 249 25.37 -10.22 -9.59
N GLU A 250 25.76 -9.03 -9.16
CA GLU A 250 25.38 -7.76 -9.81
C GLU A 250 26.14 -7.46 -11.10
N GLY A 251 27.11 -8.30 -11.47
CA GLY A 251 27.93 -8.13 -12.69
C GLY A 251 29.11 -7.15 -12.52
N LEU A 252 29.42 -6.74 -11.30
CA LEU A 252 30.53 -5.81 -11.03
C LEU A 252 31.88 -6.53 -10.93
N SER A 253 32.95 -5.81 -11.23
CA SER A 253 34.34 -6.30 -11.12
C SER A 253 34.92 -6.16 -9.71
N ALA A 254 34.35 -5.32 -8.87
CA ALA A 254 34.78 -5.02 -7.50
C ALA A 254 33.64 -4.68 -6.58
N ALA A 255 33.84 -4.80 -5.27
CA ALA A 255 32.90 -4.41 -4.23
C ALA A 255 32.63 -2.89 -4.22
N TRP A 256 31.57 -2.46 -3.56
CA TRP A 256 31.07 -1.08 -3.59
C TRP A 256 31.93 -0.14 -2.73
N PRO A 257 32.39 1.02 -3.26
CA PRO A 257 33.25 1.92 -2.51
C PRO A 257 32.51 2.65 -1.39
N GLN A 258 33.15 2.85 -0.26
CA GLN A 258 32.66 3.71 0.80
C GLN A 258 32.97 5.18 0.47
N SER A 259 31.98 5.95 0.07
CA SER A 259 32.14 7.34 -0.41
C SER A 259 32.66 8.32 0.64
N SER A 260 32.49 8.00 1.93
CA SER A 260 32.96 8.84 3.05
C SER A 260 34.39 8.53 3.47
N SER A 261 35.00 7.48 2.94
CA SER A 261 36.37 7.08 3.28
C SER A 261 37.40 7.89 2.50
N LYS A 262 38.43 8.38 3.20
CA LYS A 262 39.62 8.94 2.57
C LYS A 262 40.53 7.84 1.99
N ASN A 263 40.26 6.58 2.31
CA ASN A 263 40.98 5.43 1.87
C ASN A 263 40.27 4.79 0.67
N GLU A 264 40.84 4.89 -0.52
CA GLU A 264 40.31 4.36 -1.77
C GLU A 264 40.09 2.83 -1.75
N ASN A 265 40.71 2.12 -0.80
CA ASN A 265 40.60 0.67 -0.64
C ASN A 265 39.46 0.25 0.33
N CYS A 266 38.66 1.18 0.79
CA CYS A 266 37.55 0.88 1.71
C CYS A 266 36.27 0.56 0.93
N HIS A 267 35.91 -0.73 0.85
CA HIS A 267 34.79 -1.22 0.06
C HIS A 267 33.83 -2.06 0.91
N TYR A 268 32.54 -1.85 0.73
CA TYR A 268 31.51 -2.71 1.30
C TYR A 268 31.53 -4.07 0.60
N GLN A 269 31.69 -5.15 1.37
CA GLN A 269 31.74 -6.51 0.84
C GLN A 269 30.36 -7.17 0.78
N VAL A 270 29.40 -6.62 1.51
CA VAL A 270 28.02 -7.11 1.63
C VAL A 270 27.07 -5.94 1.36
N PRO A 271 26.08 -6.08 0.44
CA PRO A 271 25.33 -4.93 -0.09
C PRO A 271 24.28 -4.37 0.86
N PHE A 272 23.70 -5.21 1.75
CA PHE A 272 22.62 -4.78 2.61
C PHE A 272 23.03 -4.86 4.07
N VAL A 273 22.68 -3.82 4.84
CA VAL A 273 22.98 -3.77 6.26
C VAL A 273 21.70 -3.53 7.04
N TYR A 274 21.52 -4.27 8.13
CA TYR A 274 20.37 -4.19 9.00
C TYR A 274 20.78 -3.87 10.44
N SER A 275 19.86 -3.21 11.13
CA SER A 275 19.88 -3.10 12.58
C SER A 275 18.47 -3.32 13.12
N CYS A 276 18.33 -4.09 14.19
CA CYS A 276 17.04 -4.44 14.77
C CYS A 276 17.14 -4.67 16.29
N ASN A 277 16.02 -4.59 16.98
CA ASN A 277 15.89 -4.93 18.39
C ASN A 277 14.66 -5.82 18.67
N GLY A 278 14.10 -6.41 17.64
CA GLY A 278 12.94 -7.29 17.71
C GLY A 278 11.59 -6.60 17.91
N ARG A 279 11.54 -5.29 18.17
CA ARG A 279 10.28 -4.57 18.29
C ARG A 279 9.64 -4.35 16.93
N PRO A 280 8.31 -4.49 16.79
CA PRO A 280 7.58 -4.01 15.62
C PRO A 280 7.82 -2.52 15.42
N PHE A 281 7.77 -2.05 14.17
CA PHE A 281 7.92 -0.63 13.88
C PHE A 281 6.76 0.18 14.46
N VAL A 282 7.09 1.22 15.23
CA VAL A 282 6.13 2.18 15.80
C VAL A 282 6.59 3.58 15.44
N LYS A 283 5.80 4.32 14.67
CA LYS A 283 6.17 5.65 14.15
C LYS A 283 6.52 6.66 15.26
N GLN A 284 5.82 6.61 16.40
CA GLN A 284 6.08 7.49 17.55
C GLN A 284 7.44 7.24 18.20
N TYR A 285 7.99 6.04 18.03
CA TYR A 285 9.28 5.61 18.56
C TYR A 285 10.14 5.01 17.44
N ALA A 286 10.12 5.66 16.28
CA ALA A 286 10.76 5.16 15.07
C ALA A 286 12.22 4.73 15.30
N GLU A 287 12.99 5.54 16.03
CA GLU A 287 14.41 5.27 16.31
C GLU A 287 14.64 4.01 17.15
N LYS A 288 13.66 3.62 17.97
CA LYS A 288 13.75 2.48 18.92
C LYS A 288 12.89 1.30 18.54
N SER A 289 12.44 1.22 17.30
CA SER A 289 11.50 0.20 16.84
C SER A 289 11.74 -0.18 15.38
N GLY A 290 11.23 -1.33 14.99
CA GLY A 290 11.32 -1.84 13.64
C GLY A 290 12.66 -2.46 13.30
N THR A 291 12.74 -2.92 12.07
CA THR A 291 13.96 -3.42 11.43
C THR A 291 14.47 -2.35 10.49
N TRP A 292 15.59 -1.71 10.83
CA TRP A 292 16.19 -0.69 9.98
C TRP A 292 17.12 -1.32 8.95
N MET A 293 17.06 -0.84 7.72
CA MET A 293 17.86 -1.35 6.60
C MET A 293 18.45 -0.20 5.80
N ARG A 294 19.70 -0.37 5.37
CA ARG A 294 20.35 0.47 4.38
C ARG A 294 20.95 -0.40 3.25
N ASP A 295 20.70 -0.01 2.02
CA ASP A 295 21.42 -0.51 0.85
C ASP A 295 22.67 0.36 0.65
N VAL A 296 23.85 -0.21 0.92
CA VAL A 296 25.13 0.52 0.89
C VAL A 296 25.74 0.63 -0.49
N ARG A 297 25.14 0.02 -1.51
CA ARG A 297 25.62 0.05 -2.89
C ARG A 297 25.65 1.46 -3.48
N HIS A 298 24.73 2.31 -3.03
CA HIS A 298 24.66 3.69 -3.49
C HIS A 298 24.76 4.67 -2.31
N PRO A 299 25.67 5.67 -2.39
CA PRO A 299 25.89 6.61 -1.29
C PRO A 299 24.67 7.40 -0.84
N SER A 300 23.78 7.72 -1.78
CA SER A 300 22.56 8.47 -1.51
C SER A 300 21.46 7.67 -0.81
N ASN A 301 21.59 6.35 -0.71
CA ASN A 301 20.62 5.53 -0.02
C ASN A 301 20.69 5.80 1.49
N THR A 302 19.58 6.23 2.06
CA THR A 302 19.44 6.44 3.50
C THR A 302 18.85 5.18 4.16
N ALA A 303 19.16 4.99 5.43
CA ALA A 303 18.53 3.94 6.23
C ALA A 303 17.01 4.16 6.34
N LYS A 304 16.25 3.08 6.26
CA LYS A 304 14.78 3.08 6.35
C LYS A 304 14.31 2.05 7.36
N ALA A 305 13.28 2.39 8.12
CA ALA A 305 12.59 1.43 8.98
C ALA A 305 11.63 0.58 8.15
N LEU A 306 11.63 -0.72 8.43
CA LEU A 306 10.79 -1.73 7.81
C LEU A 306 9.97 -2.45 8.89
N ALA A 307 8.85 -3.00 8.51
CA ALA A 307 8.02 -3.80 9.41
C ALA A 307 8.68 -5.15 9.77
N SER A 308 9.48 -5.72 8.86
CA SER A 308 10.16 -7.00 9.03
C SER A 308 11.43 -7.07 8.16
N PHE A 309 12.12 -8.22 8.17
CA PHE A 309 13.21 -8.52 7.26
C PHE A 309 12.69 -8.82 5.85
N HIS A 310 13.52 -8.55 4.85
CA HIS A 310 13.26 -9.02 3.48
C HIS A 310 13.42 -10.54 3.40
N SER A 311 12.68 -11.15 2.48
CA SER A 311 12.90 -12.55 2.11
C SER A 311 14.24 -12.75 1.38
N PRO A 312 14.77 -13.98 1.35
CA PRO A 312 15.96 -14.30 0.56
C PRO A 312 15.80 -13.93 -0.93
N GLU A 313 14.67 -14.28 -1.50
CA GLU A 313 14.32 -14.02 -2.90
C GLU A 313 14.21 -12.51 -3.17
N GLY A 314 13.58 -11.77 -2.27
CA GLY A 314 13.45 -10.32 -2.39
C GLY A 314 14.79 -9.59 -2.31
N LEU A 315 15.75 -10.05 -1.50
CA LEU A 315 17.10 -9.49 -1.48
C LEU A 315 17.89 -9.83 -2.75
N LEU A 316 17.74 -11.05 -3.31
CA LEU A 316 18.36 -11.40 -4.59
C LEU A 316 17.80 -10.56 -5.73
N ASP A 317 16.48 -10.40 -5.79
CA ASP A 317 15.83 -9.57 -6.78
C ASP A 317 16.29 -8.10 -6.65
N LYS A 318 16.36 -7.58 -5.42
CA LYS A 318 16.92 -6.25 -5.16
C LYS A 318 18.39 -6.14 -5.57
N LEU A 319 19.19 -7.20 -5.40
CA LEU A 319 20.59 -7.24 -5.79
C LEU A 319 20.74 -7.22 -7.32
N SER A 320 19.95 -8.01 -8.04
CA SER A 320 20.03 -8.14 -9.50
C SER A 320 19.62 -6.87 -10.25
N ARG A 321 18.84 -5.99 -9.61
CA ARG A 321 18.34 -4.75 -10.21
C ARG A 321 19.28 -3.58 -9.96
N SER A 322 19.78 -3.01 -11.04
CA SER A 322 20.56 -1.77 -11.01
C SER A 322 19.62 -0.56 -11.11
N LYS A 323 19.47 0.20 -10.02
CA LYS A 323 18.71 1.46 -10.02
C LYS A 323 19.21 2.44 -11.08
N THR A 324 20.54 2.54 -11.24
CA THR A 324 21.17 3.45 -12.20
C THR A 324 20.88 3.05 -13.65
N GLU A 325 20.91 1.75 -13.97
CA GLU A 325 20.55 1.25 -15.30
C GLU A 325 19.08 1.44 -15.60
N ALA A 326 18.19 1.17 -14.61
CA ALA A 326 16.76 1.39 -14.77
C ALA A 326 16.44 2.88 -15.03
N GLU A 327 17.08 3.79 -14.32
CA GLU A 327 16.93 5.24 -14.52
C GLU A 327 17.49 5.68 -15.90
N ALA A 328 18.58 5.08 -16.36
CA ALA A 328 19.10 5.33 -17.71
C ALA A 328 18.15 4.79 -18.80
N LYS A 329 17.58 3.59 -18.61
CA LYS A 329 16.54 3.02 -19.50
C LYS A 329 15.31 3.94 -19.55
N LEU A 330 14.80 4.44 -18.41
CA LEU A 330 13.67 5.36 -18.36
C LEU A 330 13.90 6.65 -19.13
N LYS A 331 15.11 7.23 -19.06
CA LYS A 331 15.46 8.44 -19.81
C LYS A 331 15.53 8.23 -21.33
N GLN A 332 15.91 7.03 -21.75
CA GLN A 332 15.98 6.67 -23.17
C GLN A 332 14.63 6.23 -23.75
N GLU A 333 13.72 5.79 -22.90
CA GLU A 333 12.42 5.27 -23.29
C GLU A 333 11.50 6.41 -23.79
N GLY A 334 11.04 6.30 -25.02
CA GLY A 334 10.09 7.24 -25.62
C GLY A 334 8.64 7.08 -25.09
N PHE A 335 7.75 7.93 -25.60
CA PHE A 335 6.31 7.89 -25.31
C PHE A 335 5.49 7.48 -26.57
N GLY A 336 6.05 6.67 -27.46
CA GLY A 336 5.42 6.32 -28.74
C GLY A 336 4.19 5.42 -28.65
N TYR A 337 3.74 5.07 -27.46
CA TYR A 337 2.61 4.17 -27.17
C TYR A 337 1.48 4.91 -26.43
N LEU A 338 0.28 4.33 -26.40
CA LEU A 338 -0.94 4.84 -25.77
C LEU A 338 -1.45 6.20 -26.29
N GLY A 339 -0.76 6.89 -27.21
CA GLY A 339 -1.14 8.22 -27.64
C GLY A 339 -1.29 9.21 -26.47
N LEU A 340 -0.32 9.19 -25.55
CA LEU A 340 -0.31 10.06 -24.37
C LEU A 340 -0.23 11.51 -24.78
N ARG A 341 -1.09 12.33 -24.18
CA ARG A 341 -1.06 13.79 -24.36
C ARG A 341 0.16 14.39 -23.66
N GLU A 342 0.62 15.54 -24.11
CA GLU A 342 1.83 16.20 -23.60
C GLU A 342 1.82 16.36 -22.06
N TYR A 343 0.68 16.74 -21.47
CA TYR A 343 0.57 16.89 -20.01
C TYR A 343 0.67 15.54 -19.26
N GLN A 344 0.21 14.43 -19.87
CA GLN A 344 0.36 13.09 -19.30
C GLN A 344 1.82 12.64 -19.34
N GLN A 345 2.51 12.89 -20.44
CA GLN A 345 3.96 12.63 -20.56
C GLN A 345 4.75 13.45 -19.55
N LYS A 346 4.42 14.76 -19.40
CA LYS A 346 5.03 15.63 -18.37
C LYS A 346 4.79 15.10 -16.95
N ALA A 347 3.59 14.59 -16.66
CA ALA A 347 3.26 14.03 -15.36
C ALA A 347 4.11 12.77 -15.06
N ILE A 348 4.23 11.85 -16.02
CA ILE A 348 5.07 10.67 -15.91
C ILE A 348 6.54 11.05 -15.69
N THR A 349 7.08 11.93 -16.53
CA THR A 349 8.46 12.43 -16.42
C THR A 349 8.72 13.08 -15.06
N ALA A 350 7.75 13.83 -14.52
CA ALA A 350 7.88 14.44 -13.20
C ALA A 350 8.00 13.40 -12.08
N VAL A 351 7.27 12.28 -12.16
CA VAL A 351 7.40 11.17 -11.20
C VAL A 351 8.77 10.51 -11.35
N GLU A 352 9.21 10.22 -12.58
CA GLU A 352 10.53 9.62 -12.84
C GLU A 352 11.66 10.49 -12.28
N ASN A 353 11.61 11.81 -12.52
CA ASN A 353 12.56 12.76 -11.96
C ASN A 353 12.52 12.82 -10.42
N ALA A 354 11.33 12.71 -9.83
CA ALA A 354 11.20 12.67 -8.37
C ALA A 354 11.90 11.43 -7.78
N LEU A 355 11.73 10.28 -8.42
CA LEU A 355 12.38 9.03 -8.02
C LEU A 355 13.91 9.10 -8.20
N GLU A 356 14.39 9.67 -9.30
CA GLU A 356 15.83 9.90 -9.53
C GLU A 356 16.44 10.76 -8.42
N ASN A 357 15.68 11.79 -7.97
CA ASN A 357 16.08 12.66 -6.86
C ASN A 357 15.80 12.05 -5.47
N ASN A 358 15.63 10.73 -5.37
CA ASN A 358 15.38 9.98 -4.14
C ASN A 358 14.15 10.45 -3.35
N LYS A 359 13.13 10.98 -4.01
CA LYS A 359 11.83 11.27 -3.41
C LYS A 359 10.97 10.00 -3.48
N PRO A 360 10.69 9.35 -2.35
CA PRO A 360 9.96 8.06 -2.37
C PRO A 360 8.48 8.20 -2.69
N ASN A 361 7.92 9.40 -2.55
CA ASN A 361 6.49 9.65 -2.75
C ASN A 361 6.29 10.73 -3.80
N ALA A 362 5.32 10.51 -4.69
CA ALA A 362 4.87 11.48 -5.68
C ALA A 362 3.34 11.57 -5.68
N LEU A 363 2.79 12.78 -5.79
CA LEU A 363 1.36 13.01 -5.92
C LEU A 363 1.07 13.61 -7.29
N LEU A 364 0.22 12.96 -8.07
CA LEU A 364 -0.29 13.44 -9.34
C LEU A 364 -1.72 13.94 -9.16
N ALA A 365 -1.93 15.27 -9.22
CA ALA A 365 -3.25 15.87 -9.23
C ALA A 365 -3.76 15.98 -10.67
N MET A 366 -4.73 15.16 -11.04
CA MET A 366 -5.32 15.13 -12.37
C MET A 366 -6.86 15.24 -12.28
N ALA A 367 -7.46 16.11 -13.07
CA ALA A 367 -8.91 16.27 -13.10
C ALA A 367 -9.60 15.02 -13.66
N THR A 368 -10.88 14.85 -13.35
CA THR A 368 -11.73 13.80 -13.92
C THR A 368 -11.79 13.95 -15.44
N GLY A 369 -11.77 12.85 -16.19
CA GLY A 369 -11.82 12.86 -17.67
C GLY A 369 -10.50 13.22 -18.36
N THR A 370 -9.41 13.52 -17.64
CA THR A 370 -8.09 13.83 -18.24
C THR A 370 -7.27 12.58 -18.57
N GLY A 371 -7.82 11.39 -18.37
CA GLY A 371 -7.15 10.12 -18.69
C GLY A 371 -6.15 9.69 -17.62
N LYS A 372 -6.50 9.80 -16.33
CA LYS A 372 -5.72 9.31 -15.20
C LYS A 372 -5.28 7.86 -15.40
N THR A 373 -6.24 6.96 -15.70
CA THR A 373 -5.97 5.53 -15.91
C THR A 373 -4.95 5.31 -17.02
N ARG A 374 -5.06 6.03 -18.14
CA ARG A 374 -4.09 5.93 -19.25
C ARG A 374 -2.70 6.40 -18.84
N THR A 375 -2.60 7.45 -18.02
CA THR A 375 -1.33 7.92 -17.46
C THR A 375 -0.72 6.89 -16.53
N ILE A 376 -1.54 6.26 -15.67
CA ILE A 376 -1.10 5.18 -14.76
C ILE A 376 -0.60 3.97 -15.54
N ILE A 377 -1.32 3.54 -16.59
CA ILE A 377 -0.88 2.43 -17.46
C ILE A 377 0.49 2.74 -18.07
N GLY A 378 0.66 3.95 -18.60
CA GLY A 378 1.93 4.39 -19.18
C GLY A 378 3.07 4.38 -18.15
N LEU A 379 2.80 4.86 -16.92
CA LEU A 379 3.78 4.87 -15.83
C LEU A 379 4.17 3.45 -15.41
N MET A 380 3.20 2.56 -15.18
CA MET A 380 3.44 1.18 -14.80
C MET A 380 4.25 0.45 -15.89
N TYR A 381 3.84 0.61 -17.15
CA TYR A 381 4.53 -0.01 -18.28
C TYR A 381 6.01 0.41 -18.33
N ARG A 382 6.29 1.70 -18.23
CA ARG A 382 7.66 2.24 -18.22
C ARG A 382 8.48 1.70 -17.05
N PHE A 383 7.90 1.66 -15.86
CA PHE A 383 8.57 1.13 -14.67
C PHE A 383 8.92 -0.35 -14.79
N LEU A 384 8.02 -1.17 -15.30
CA LEU A 384 8.24 -2.59 -15.50
C LEU A 384 9.21 -2.86 -16.66
N LYS A 385 9.08 -2.14 -17.78
CA LYS A 385 9.97 -2.27 -18.94
C LYS A 385 11.41 -1.88 -18.62
N ALA A 386 11.62 -0.84 -17.82
CA ALA A 386 12.92 -0.42 -17.37
C ALA A 386 13.47 -1.25 -16.20
N GLU A 387 12.70 -2.19 -15.68
CA GLU A 387 13.03 -2.97 -14.48
C GLU A 387 13.28 -2.10 -13.24
N ARG A 388 12.64 -0.89 -13.20
CA ARG A 388 12.78 0.01 -12.04
C ARG A 388 12.10 -0.55 -10.80
N PHE A 389 11.00 -1.26 -11.00
CA PHE A 389 10.27 -2.01 -9.99
C PHE A 389 9.94 -3.40 -10.52
N ASN A 390 9.92 -4.40 -9.64
CA ASN A 390 9.61 -5.78 -9.97
C ASN A 390 8.11 -6.04 -9.89
N ARG A 391 7.46 -5.57 -8.82
CA ARG A 391 6.04 -5.80 -8.58
C ARG A 391 5.35 -4.55 -8.07
N ILE A 392 4.31 -4.14 -8.77
CA ILE A 392 3.53 -2.94 -8.48
C ILE A 392 2.21 -3.36 -7.83
N LEU A 393 1.89 -2.80 -6.67
CA LEU A 393 0.56 -2.87 -6.08
C LEU A 393 -0.25 -1.66 -6.55
N PHE A 394 -1.36 -1.92 -7.23
CA PHE A 394 -2.31 -0.90 -7.63
C PHE A 394 -3.54 -0.93 -6.70
N LEU A 395 -3.66 0.08 -5.86
CA LEU A 395 -4.73 0.18 -4.87
C LEU A 395 -5.88 1.04 -5.38
N VAL A 396 -7.08 0.49 -5.25
CA VAL A 396 -8.35 1.16 -5.59
C VAL A 396 -9.26 1.27 -4.36
N ASP A 397 -10.15 2.26 -4.38
CA ASP A 397 -11.10 2.49 -3.28
C ASP A 397 -12.20 1.41 -3.24
N ARG A 398 -12.71 0.99 -4.40
CA ARG A 398 -13.84 0.07 -4.52
C ARG A 398 -13.59 -1.00 -5.58
N THR A 399 -14.22 -2.16 -5.40
CA THR A 399 -14.13 -3.29 -6.34
C THR A 399 -14.48 -2.88 -7.78
N ALA A 400 -15.58 -2.14 -7.98
CA ALA A 400 -15.98 -1.68 -9.31
C ALA A 400 -14.93 -0.81 -10.02
N LEU A 401 -14.12 -0.02 -9.27
CA LEU A 401 -13.00 0.75 -9.84
C LEU A 401 -11.83 -0.16 -10.21
N GLY A 402 -11.63 -1.24 -9.47
CA GLY A 402 -10.63 -2.25 -9.78
C GLY A 402 -10.96 -3.00 -11.06
N ASP A 403 -12.21 -3.41 -11.23
CA ASP A 403 -12.70 -4.06 -12.46
C ASP A 403 -12.52 -3.14 -13.68
N GLN A 404 -12.93 -1.86 -13.57
CA GLN A 404 -12.73 -0.85 -14.61
C GLN A 404 -11.25 -0.61 -14.94
N ALA A 405 -10.38 -0.63 -13.93
CA ALA A 405 -8.95 -0.49 -14.14
C ALA A 405 -8.39 -1.72 -14.87
N PHE A 406 -8.79 -2.92 -14.49
CA PHE A 406 -8.39 -4.17 -15.14
C PHE A 406 -8.84 -4.23 -16.59
N ASP A 407 -10.10 -3.83 -16.89
CA ASP A 407 -10.61 -3.69 -18.25
C ASP A 407 -9.74 -2.72 -19.06
N SER A 408 -9.40 -1.56 -18.46
CA SER A 408 -8.52 -0.58 -19.11
C SER A 408 -7.11 -1.12 -19.36
N PHE A 409 -6.58 -1.99 -18.48
CA PHE A 409 -5.27 -2.64 -18.66
C PHE A 409 -5.31 -3.66 -19.81
N THR A 410 -6.48 -4.26 -20.05
CA THR A 410 -6.70 -5.23 -21.12
C THR A 410 -6.95 -4.55 -22.47
N GLU A 411 -7.64 -3.41 -22.47
CA GLU A 411 -8.02 -2.70 -23.70
C GLU A 411 -6.92 -1.79 -24.23
N ALA A 412 -6.18 -1.11 -23.34
CA ALA A 412 -5.17 -0.13 -23.73
C ALA A 412 -3.99 -0.80 -24.45
N LYS A 413 -3.82 -0.47 -25.74
CA LYS A 413 -2.73 -1.01 -26.54
C LYS A 413 -1.43 -0.22 -26.33
N LEU A 414 -0.39 -0.96 -26.01
CA LEU A 414 0.99 -0.53 -25.85
C LEU A 414 1.80 -0.81 -27.13
N GLU A 415 3.04 -1.22 -27.00
CA GLU A 415 3.88 -1.60 -28.13
C GLU A 415 3.40 -2.89 -28.79
N GLN A 416 3.65 -3.00 -30.11
CA GLN A 416 3.26 -4.17 -30.91
C GLN A 416 1.76 -4.54 -30.80
N ASN A 417 0.91 -3.56 -30.50
CA ASN A 417 -0.52 -3.73 -30.31
C ASN A 417 -0.91 -4.69 -29.16
N GLN A 418 -0.01 -4.91 -28.20
CA GLN A 418 -0.27 -5.72 -27.01
C GLN A 418 -0.76 -4.84 -25.86
N SER A 419 -1.63 -5.37 -25.00
CA SER A 419 -2.07 -4.70 -23.79
C SER A 419 -1.15 -5.01 -22.60
N LEU A 420 -1.32 -4.29 -21.49
CA LEU A 420 -0.53 -4.51 -20.28
C LEU A 420 -0.71 -5.94 -19.76
N THR A 421 -1.93 -6.48 -19.79
CA THR A 421 -2.27 -7.86 -19.39
C THR A 421 -1.71 -8.93 -20.32
N GLN A 422 -1.39 -8.58 -21.56
CA GLN A 422 -0.75 -9.50 -22.52
C GLN A 422 0.78 -9.52 -22.37
N ILE A 423 1.37 -8.44 -21.88
CA ILE A 423 2.82 -8.32 -21.70
C ILE A 423 3.25 -8.83 -20.32
N TYR A 424 2.48 -8.54 -19.28
CA TYR A 424 2.80 -8.85 -17.90
C TYR A 424 1.69 -9.66 -17.23
N ASN A 425 2.06 -10.54 -16.31
CA ASN A 425 1.11 -11.22 -15.44
C ASN A 425 0.54 -10.21 -14.43
N ILE A 426 -0.78 -10.07 -14.43
CA ILE A 426 -1.53 -9.15 -13.56
C ILE A 426 -2.49 -9.98 -12.72
N ALA A 427 -2.32 -9.93 -11.41
CA ALA A 427 -3.27 -10.49 -10.45
C ALA A 427 -4.44 -9.49 -10.23
N ASP A 428 -5.66 -10.01 -10.21
CA ASP A 428 -6.87 -9.21 -10.04
C ASP A 428 -7.34 -9.13 -8.57
N LEU A 429 -8.47 -8.49 -8.35
CA LEU A 429 -9.07 -8.29 -7.02
C LEU A 429 -9.39 -9.59 -6.27
N GLY A 430 -9.62 -10.69 -6.99
CA GLY A 430 -9.94 -12.00 -6.43
C GLY A 430 -8.73 -12.76 -5.90
N ASP A 431 -7.54 -12.40 -6.37
CA ASP A 431 -6.31 -13.10 -6.02
C ASP A 431 -5.86 -12.75 -4.62
N MET A 432 -5.79 -13.76 -3.77
CA MET A 432 -5.37 -13.56 -2.37
C MET A 432 -3.89 -13.20 -2.25
N ARG A 433 -3.04 -13.71 -3.16
CA ARG A 433 -1.60 -13.48 -3.19
C ARG A 433 -1.13 -13.31 -4.63
N ALA A 434 -0.09 -12.51 -4.78
CA ALA A 434 0.63 -12.43 -6.04
C ALA A 434 1.47 -13.70 -6.22
N GLU A 435 1.40 -14.32 -7.40
CA GLU A 435 2.29 -15.40 -7.79
C GLU A 435 3.70 -14.85 -8.05
N ALA A 436 4.71 -15.71 -8.13
CA ALA A 436 6.09 -15.30 -8.38
C ALA A 436 6.24 -14.47 -9.67
N GLU A 437 5.44 -14.79 -10.69
CA GLU A 437 5.46 -14.14 -12.01
C GLU A 437 4.58 -12.88 -12.08
N THR A 438 3.74 -12.61 -11.08
CA THR A 438 2.87 -11.44 -11.05
C THR A 438 3.69 -10.16 -10.98
N ARG A 439 3.44 -9.23 -11.91
CA ARG A 439 4.10 -7.93 -11.99
C ARG A 439 3.24 -6.77 -11.53
N VAL A 440 1.93 -6.89 -11.65
CA VAL A 440 0.97 -5.92 -11.13
C VAL A 440 -0.10 -6.69 -10.35
N HIS A 441 -0.41 -6.22 -9.16
CA HIS A 441 -1.51 -6.73 -8.35
C HIS A 441 -2.51 -5.61 -8.10
N VAL A 442 -3.75 -5.81 -8.55
CA VAL A 442 -4.86 -4.89 -8.31
C VAL A 442 -5.58 -5.32 -7.04
N ALA A 443 -5.71 -4.43 -6.08
CA ALA A 443 -6.39 -4.75 -4.83
C ALA A 443 -7.15 -3.54 -4.27
N THR A 444 -8.19 -3.79 -3.46
CA THR A 444 -8.78 -2.73 -2.66
C THR A 444 -7.96 -2.50 -1.39
N VAL A 445 -7.99 -1.26 -0.87
CA VAL A 445 -7.30 -0.92 0.38
C VAL A 445 -7.78 -1.82 1.52
N GLN A 446 -9.09 -2.08 1.62
CA GLN A 446 -9.67 -2.93 2.67
C GLN A 446 -9.17 -4.38 2.58
N ALA A 447 -9.06 -4.93 1.36
CA ALA A 447 -8.53 -6.27 1.16
C ALA A 447 -7.05 -6.36 1.58
N MET A 448 -6.26 -5.35 1.22
CA MET A 448 -4.83 -5.31 1.59
C MET A 448 -4.62 -5.13 3.09
N VAL A 449 -5.39 -4.27 3.75
CA VAL A 449 -5.34 -4.11 5.21
C VAL A 449 -5.59 -5.45 5.90
N LYS A 450 -6.63 -6.19 5.51
CA LYS A 450 -6.90 -7.52 6.07
C LYS A 450 -5.74 -8.50 5.88
N ARG A 451 -5.12 -8.49 4.70
CA ARG A 451 -3.98 -9.39 4.38
C ARG A 451 -2.70 -9.03 5.13
N VAL A 452 -2.42 -7.74 5.30
CA VAL A 452 -1.22 -7.26 6.03
C VAL A 452 -1.29 -7.63 7.51
N PHE A 453 -2.51 -7.64 8.08
CA PHE A 453 -2.73 -7.98 9.49
C PHE A 453 -3.19 -9.42 9.71
N ASP A 454 -3.10 -10.27 8.69
CA ASP A 454 -3.35 -11.70 8.82
C ASP A 454 -2.18 -12.36 9.56
N ASN A 455 -2.42 -12.78 10.80
CA ASN A 455 -1.40 -13.41 11.63
C ASN A 455 -1.00 -14.80 11.14
N ASP A 456 -1.85 -15.49 10.39
CA ASP A 456 -1.60 -16.85 9.91
C ASP A 456 -0.71 -16.87 8.66
N SER A 457 -0.72 -15.77 7.89
CA SER A 457 -0.01 -15.70 6.62
C SER A 457 0.32 -14.26 6.23
N PRO A 458 1.22 -13.59 6.97
CA PRO A 458 1.57 -12.20 6.71
C PRO A 458 2.18 -12.02 5.32
N ILE A 459 1.90 -10.87 4.69
CA ILE A 459 2.53 -10.50 3.43
C ILE A 459 3.99 -10.12 3.71
N PRO A 460 4.96 -10.70 2.98
CA PRO A 460 6.35 -10.28 3.09
C PRO A 460 6.53 -8.78 2.82
N VAL A 461 7.48 -8.16 3.52
CA VAL A 461 7.75 -6.70 3.40
C VAL A 461 8.21 -6.30 1.99
N ASP A 462 8.74 -7.24 1.24
CA ASP A 462 9.26 -7.11 -0.11
C ASP A 462 8.31 -7.66 -1.19
N GLU A 463 7.07 -7.98 -0.83
CA GLU A 463 6.06 -8.45 -1.79
C GLU A 463 5.81 -7.42 -2.90
N TYR A 464 5.80 -6.13 -2.55
CA TYR A 464 5.64 -5.03 -3.49
C TYR A 464 6.73 -3.99 -3.29
N ASP A 465 7.34 -3.53 -4.37
CA ASP A 465 8.38 -2.50 -4.35
C ASP A 465 7.90 -1.14 -4.91
N CYS A 466 6.68 -1.09 -5.40
CA CYS A 466 5.98 0.13 -5.80
C CYS A 466 4.49 0.03 -5.44
N ILE A 467 3.93 1.09 -4.87
CA ILE A 467 2.50 1.20 -4.57
C ILE A 467 1.94 2.40 -5.32
N ILE A 468 0.93 2.18 -6.12
CA ILE A 468 0.18 3.23 -6.82
C ILE A 468 -1.23 3.25 -6.25
N VAL A 469 -1.68 4.39 -5.77
CA VAL A 469 -2.99 4.57 -5.13
C VAL A 469 -3.85 5.45 -6.02
N ASP A 470 -4.96 4.90 -6.52
CA ASP A 470 -5.96 5.69 -7.25
C ASP A 470 -6.89 6.42 -6.27
N GLU A 471 -7.40 7.58 -6.70
CA GLU A 471 -8.32 8.42 -5.91
C GLU A 471 -7.82 8.74 -4.49
N ALA A 472 -6.50 8.87 -4.30
CA ALA A 472 -5.85 9.12 -3.00
C ALA A 472 -6.40 10.34 -2.23
N HIS A 473 -7.07 11.28 -2.93
CA HIS A 473 -7.70 12.45 -2.32
C HIS A 473 -8.90 12.11 -1.42
N ARG A 474 -9.51 10.96 -1.59
CA ARG A 474 -10.65 10.53 -0.76
C ARG A 474 -10.25 10.30 0.68
N GLY A 475 -8.94 10.28 0.94
CA GLY A 475 -8.36 9.92 2.20
C GLY A 475 -9.00 8.60 2.64
N TYR A 476 -8.29 7.52 2.61
CA TYR A 476 -8.81 6.26 3.13
C TYR A 476 -9.00 6.44 4.64
N ALA A 477 -10.09 7.17 4.98
CA ALA A 477 -10.52 7.33 6.36
C ALA A 477 -11.09 5.97 6.78
N LEU A 478 -10.23 5.13 7.30
CA LEU A 478 -10.56 3.87 7.97
C LEU A 478 -11.57 4.08 9.13
N ASP A 479 -11.91 5.35 9.42
CA ASP A 479 -12.69 5.80 10.58
C ASP A 479 -14.16 5.38 10.57
N GLN A 480 -14.70 4.94 9.45
CA GLN A 480 -16.15 4.64 9.38
C GLN A 480 -16.47 3.15 9.32
N GLU A 481 -15.50 2.26 9.10
CA GLU A 481 -15.77 0.83 8.90
C GLU A 481 -14.93 -0.12 9.78
N MET A 482 -14.00 0.40 10.57
CA MET A 482 -13.15 -0.42 11.44
C MET A 482 -13.62 -0.40 12.90
N GLY A 483 -13.68 -1.59 13.52
CA GLY A 483 -13.96 -1.73 14.96
C GLY A 483 -12.80 -1.21 15.83
N GLU A 484 -13.04 -1.03 17.14
CA GLU A 484 -12.04 -0.47 18.08
C GLU A 484 -10.69 -1.22 18.10
N GLY A 485 -10.67 -2.51 17.79
CA GLY A 485 -9.42 -3.29 17.65
C GLY A 485 -8.59 -2.91 16.44
N GLU A 486 -9.21 -2.40 15.39
CA GLU A 486 -8.56 -1.95 14.16
C GLU A 486 -8.05 -0.50 14.28
N MET A 487 -8.62 0.30 15.20
CA MET A 487 -8.12 1.65 15.51
C MET A 487 -6.73 1.64 16.15
N GLN A 488 -6.40 0.64 16.97
CA GLN A 488 -5.06 0.52 17.57
C GLN A 488 -3.98 0.26 16.52
N VAL A 489 -4.34 -0.39 15.42
CA VAL A 489 -3.45 -0.64 14.29
C VAL A 489 -3.21 0.64 13.46
N ARG A 490 -4.18 1.56 13.44
CA ARG A 490 -4.09 2.84 12.73
C ARG A 490 -3.02 3.78 13.27
N ASP A 491 -2.86 3.82 14.58
CA ASP A 491 -1.82 4.67 15.22
C ASP A 491 -0.41 4.12 14.98
N SER A 492 -0.27 2.85 14.59
CA SER A 492 1.01 2.23 14.30
C SER A 492 1.40 2.23 12.81
N ASN A 493 0.44 2.40 11.89
CA ASN A 493 0.67 2.29 10.44
C ASN A 493 0.06 3.47 9.69
N GLN A 494 0.74 4.61 9.69
CA GLN A 494 0.49 5.62 8.66
C GLN A 494 1.30 5.24 7.42
N PHE A 495 0.60 4.95 6.34
CA PHE A 495 1.15 4.88 5.00
C PHE A 495 1.84 6.18 4.59
#